data_e30695947f14282d087702ca3c83ad67
#
_entry.id   e30695947f14282d087702ca3c83ad67
#
_cell.length_a   1.000
_cell.length_b   1.000
_cell.length_c   1.000
_cell.angle_alpha   90.00
_cell.angle_beta   90.00
_cell.angle_gamma   90.00
#
_symmetry.space_group_name_H-M   'P 1'
#
loop_
_entity.id
_entity.type
_entity.pdbx_description
1 polymer ?
#
loop_
_entity_poly.entity_id
_entity_poly.type
_entity_poly.pdbx_seq_one_letter_code
_entity_poly.pdbx_strand_id
1 'polypeptide(L)'
;MATWAVLAAACGIPVIILHPRPVARILIPVTIFCAIATFEAWRKRRRSLPSHIASVLASSCTYPLSVWVVAEDYSPLKLWCAAAAIAAYMLGATLYVRSLIRGAGDTRMFAVSIAWHLATLVAGLVGVVTHVVPLWSLIAFTVLSARAIIVPALQNSSRIKLRPAVIGIGEYLACVLMFSAVMAIVA
;
A
#
# COMPACT_ATOMS: atom_id res chain seq x y z
N MET A 1 -0.77 17.79 -18.24
CA MET A 1 -0.90 18.18 -16.81
C MET A 1 -2.23 18.85 -16.53
N ALA A 2 -2.65 19.87 -17.28
CA ALA A 2 -3.93 20.57 -17.07
C ALA A 2 -5.16 19.65 -17.15
N THR A 3 -5.21 18.73 -18.11
CA THR A 3 -6.34 17.79 -18.28
C THR A 3 -6.60 16.93 -17.05
N TRP A 4 -5.54 16.39 -16.43
CA TRP A 4 -5.68 15.60 -15.21
C TRP A 4 -6.12 16.41 -13.99
N ALA A 5 -5.67 17.67 -13.90
CA ALA A 5 -6.10 18.57 -12.84
C ALA A 5 -7.60 18.92 -12.99
N VAL A 6 -8.07 19.14 -14.20
CA VAL A 6 -9.50 19.41 -14.48
C VAL A 6 -10.35 18.18 -14.14
N LEU A 7 -9.94 16.98 -14.56
CA LEU A 7 -10.65 15.75 -14.23
C LEU A 7 -10.69 15.49 -12.71
N ALA A 8 -9.57 15.69 -12.03
CA ALA A 8 -9.50 15.55 -10.57
C ALA A 8 -10.42 16.55 -9.86
N ALA A 9 -10.47 17.80 -10.32
CA ALA A 9 -11.36 18.81 -9.79
C ALA A 9 -12.84 18.48 -10.08
N ALA A 10 -13.15 18.07 -11.30
CA ALA A 10 -14.51 17.71 -11.70
C ALA A 10 -15.08 16.54 -10.88
N CYS A 11 -14.26 15.55 -10.50
CA CYS A 11 -14.68 14.45 -9.65
C CYS A 11 -14.60 14.80 -8.15
N GLY A 12 -13.59 15.54 -7.72
CA GLY A 12 -13.32 15.83 -6.31
C GLY A 12 -14.24 16.89 -5.72
N ILE A 13 -14.53 17.95 -6.47
CA ILE A 13 -15.39 19.04 -5.96
C ILE A 13 -16.80 18.54 -5.57
N PRO A 14 -17.52 17.76 -6.39
CA PRO A 14 -18.80 17.21 -5.99
C PRO A 14 -18.72 16.37 -4.70
N VAL A 15 -17.68 15.55 -4.55
CA VAL A 15 -17.49 14.73 -3.34
C VAL A 15 -17.30 15.61 -2.10
N ILE A 16 -16.54 16.71 -2.21
CA ILE A 16 -16.32 17.64 -1.10
C ILE A 16 -17.64 18.33 -0.70
N ILE A 17 -18.44 18.73 -1.67
CA ILE A 17 -19.71 19.47 -1.43
C ILE A 17 -20.78 18.53 -0.87
N LEU A 18 -20.92 17.33 -1.45
CA LEU A 18 -22.00 16.40 -1.12
C LEU A 18 -21.69 15.59 0.15
N HIS A 19 -20.40 15.33 0.43
CA HIS A 19 -19.95 14.49 1.54
C HIS A 19 -18.89 15.18 2.41
N PRO A 20 -19.19 16.34 3.03
CA PRO A 20 -18.19 17.13 3.78
C PRO A 20 -17.66 16.37 5.01
N ARG A 21 -18.47 15.56 5.69
CA ARG A 21 -18.06 14.78 6.87
C ARG A 21 -17.01 13.72 6.55
N PRO A 22 -17.22 12.79 5.58
CA PRO A 22 -16.20 11.85 5.13
C PRO A 22 -14.90 12.55 4.71
N VAL A 23 -14.99 13.64 3.94
CA VAL A 23 -13.83 14.39 3.49
C VAL A 23 -13.05 14.98 4.67
N ALA A 24 -13.73 15.57 5.66
CA ALA A 24 -13.08 16.14 6.83
C ALA A 24 -12.28 15.11 7.63
N ARG A 25 -12.76 13.86 7.73
CA ARG A 25 -12.06 12.77 8.44
C ARG A 25 -10.71 12.42 7.84
N ILE A 26 -10.54 12.55 6.53
CA ILE A 26 -9.29 12.22 5.84
C ILE A 26 -8.46 13.44 5.45
N LEU A 27 -9.01 14.63 5.54
CA LEU A 27 -8.36 15.86 5.05
C LEU A 27 -6.99 16.10 5.71
N ILE A 28 -6.90 15.91 7.03
CA ILE A 28 -5.65 16.11 7.77
C ILE A 28 -4.56 15.16 7.30
N PRO A 29 -4.73 13.82 7.37
CA PRO A 29 -3.67 12.90 6.95
C PRO A 29 -3.31 13.05 5.46
N VAL A 30 -4.27 13.23 4.58
CA VAL A 30 -4.00 13.43 3.15
C VAL A 30 -3.20 14.71 2.91
N THR A 31 -3.56 15.82 3.56
CA THR A 31 -2.85 17.10 3.41
C THR A 31 -1.40 16.98 3.86
N ILE A 32 -1.14 16.32 5.00
CA ILE A 32 0.22 16.11 5.52
C ILE A 32 1.04 15.30 4.51
N PHE A 33 0.52 14.18 4.03
CA PHE A 33 1.26 13.32 3.09
C PHE A 33 1.46 13.99 1.73
N CYS A 34 0.45 14.71 1.23
CA CYS A 34 0.59 15.49 -0.01
C CYS A 34 1.62 16.62 0.16
N ALA A 35 1.67 17.30 1.30
CA ALA A 35 2.67 18.32 1.57
C ALA A 35 4.09 17.75 1.56
N ILE A 36 4.32 16.59 2.21
CA ILE A 36 5.61 15.88 2.20
C ILE A 36 6.00 15.50 0.76
N ALA A 37 5.08 14.89 0.00
CA ALA A 37 5.34 14.48 -1.37
C ALA A 37 5.67 15.68 -2.28
N THR A 38 4.93 16.79 -2.12
CA THR A 38 5.15 18.04 -2.86
C THR A 38 6.47 18.70 -2.50
N PHE A 39 6.83 18.75 -1.22
CA PHE A 39 8.11 19.27 -0.74
C PHE A 39 9.30 18.50 -1.33
N GLU A 40 9.24 17.16 -1.31
CA GLU A 40 10.29 16.33 -1.92
C GLU A 40 10.34 16.50 -3.44
N ALA A 41 9.20 16.67 -4.10
CA ALA A 41 9.14 16.96 -5.53
C ALA A 41 9.76 18.33 -5.87
N TRP A 42 9.52 19.36 -5.04
CA TRP A 42 10.13 20.67 -5.17
C TRP A 42 11.65 20.61 -5.02
N ARG A 43 12.15 19.80 -4.07
CA ARG A 43 13.60 19.54 -3.92
C ARG A 43 14.19 18.70 -5.06
N LYS A 44 13.46 18.46 -6.15
CA LYS A 44 13.82 17.59 -7.28
C LYS A 44 14.13 16.13 -6.89
N ARG A 45 13.70 15.69 -5.72
CA ARG A 45 13.87 14.33 -5.19
C ARG A 45 12.64 13.44 -5.39
N ARG A 46 11.98 13.54 -6.55
CA ARG A 46 10.71 12.82 -6.87
C ARG A 46 10.77 11.30 -6.70
N ARG A 47 11.98 10.71 -6.72
CA ARG A 47 12.20 9.27 -6.54
C ARG A 47 12.76 8.92 -5.16
N SER A 48 12.70 9.84 -4.20
CA SER A 48 13.13 9.58 -2.83
C SER A 48 12.18 8.60 -2.13
N LEU A 49 12.68 7.87 -1.13
CA LEU A 49 11.84 7.01 -0.30
C LEU A 49 10.74 7.80 0.43
N PRO A 50 11.03 8.95 1.06
CA PRO A 50 9.99 9.75 1.72
C PRO A 50 8.87 10.18 0.78
N SER A 51 9.18 10.64 -0.44
CA SER A 51 8.18 10.99 -1.45
C SER A 51 7.29 9.80 -1.80
N HIS A 52 7.89 8.62 -1.96
CA HIS A 52 7.15 7.42 -2.30
C HIS A 52 6.26 6.94 -1.14
N ILE A 53 6.79 6.91 0.08
CA ILE A 53 6.02 6.58 1.29
C ILE A 53 4.82 7.52 1.44
N ALA A 54 5.06 8.83 1.36
CA ALA A 54 4.00 9.83 1.47
C ALA A 54 2.92 9.66 0.40
N SER A 55 3.31 9.38 -0.85
CA SER A 55 2.36 9.14 -1.94
C SER A 55 1.52 7.88 -1.70
N VAL A 56 2.13 6.80 -1.23
CA VAL A 56 1.41 5.55 -0.90
C VAL A 56 0.43 5.79 0.25
N LEU A 57 0.84 6.47 1.32
CA LEU A 57 -0.02 6.76 2.45
C LEU A 57 -1.19 7.66 2.05
N ALA A 58 -0.94 8.71 1.26
CA ALA A 58 -2.00 9.56 0.72
C ALA A 58 -3.01 8.77 -0.11
N SER A 59 -2.52 7.89 -1.02
CA SER A 59 -3.37 7.05 -1.85
C SER A 59 -4.18 6.05 -1.03
N SER A 60 -3.60 5.48 0.04
CA SER A 60 -4.30 4.52 0.90
C SER A 60 -5.47 5.17 1.67
N CYS A 61 -5.40 6.48 1.95
CA CYS A 61 -6.49 7.22 2.58
C CYS A 61 -7.72 7.37 1.67
N THR A 62 -7.59 7.14 0.36
CA THR A 62 -8.76 7.19 -0.55
C THR A 62 -9.73 6.04 -0.30
N TYR A 63 -9.26 4.91 0.22
CA TYR A 63 -10.10 3.75 0.50
C TYR A 63 -11.18 4.05 1.56
N PRO A 64 -10.85 4.49 2.79
CA PRO A 64 -11.89 4.85 3.77
C PRO A 64 -12.80 5.98 3.28
N LEU A 65 -12.27 6.94 2.49
CA LEU A 65 -13.13 7.97 1.89
C LEU A 65 -14.18 7.35 0.97
N SER A 66 -13.77 6.46 0.06
CA SER A 66 -14.68 5.82 -0.89
C SER A 66 -15.80 5.06 -0.20
N VAL A 67 -15.49 4.37 0.91
CA VAL A 67 -16.51 3.63 1.67
C VAL A 67 -17.43 4.59 2.43
N TRP A 68 -16.89 5.61 3.11
CA TRP A 68 -17.71 6.58 3.86
C TRP A 68 -18.61 7.46 2.98
N VAL A 69 -18.27 7.65 1.71
CA VAL A 69 -19.12 8.35 0.75
C VAL A 69 -20.38 7.52 0.44
N VAL A 70 -20.26 6.18 0.45
CA VAL A 70 -21.36 5.27 0.15
C VAL A 70 -22.15 4.89 1.43
N ALA A 71 -21.44 4.70 2.54
CA ALA A 71 -21.98 4.23 3.81
C ALA A 71 -21.26 4.89 4.98
N GLU A 72 -21.82 6.01 5.48
CA GLU A 72 -21.18 6.83 6.54
C GLU A 72 -21.03 6.11 7.88
N ASP A 73 -21.87 5.09 8.15
CA ASP A 73 -21.93 4.36 9.43
C ASP A 73 -20.90 3.23 9.55
N TYR A 74 -20.04 3.05 8.54
CA TYR A 74 -19.00 2.02 8.61
C TYR A 74 -17.99 2.30 9.72
N SER A 75 -17.57 1.22 10.40
CA SER A 75 -16.60 1.28 11.50
C SER A 75 -15.30 1.98 11.09
N PRO A 76 -14.94 3.11 11.71
CA PRO A 76 -13.70 3.80 11.39
C PRO A 76 -12.46 2.92 11.61
N LEU A 77 -12.46 2.07 12.64
CA LEU A 77 -11.35 1.18 12.95
C LEU A 77 -11.09 0.19 11.81
N LYS A 78 -12.13 -0.51 11.33
CA LYS A 78 -11.99 -1.45 10.21
C LYS A 78 -11.49 -0.76 8.95
N LEU A 79 -11.99 0.44 8.63
CA LEU A 79 -11.57 1.19 7.44
C LEU A 79 -10.12 1.65 7.52
N TRP A 80 -9.67 2.12 8.69
CA TRP A 80 -8.27 2.49 8.88
C TRP A 80 -7.34 1.28 8.88
N CYS A 81 -7.78 0.13 9.43
CA CYS A 81 -7.03 -1.13 9.31
C CYS A 81 -6.90 -1.57 7.84
N ALA A 82 -7.96 -1.47 7.06
CA ALA A 82 -7.93 -1.76 5.63
C ALA A 82 -6.98 -0.80 4.87
N ALA A 83 -7.03 0.50 5.15
CA ALA A 83 -6.12 1.48 4.58
C ALA A 83 -4.65 1.21 4.97
N ALA A 84 -4.41 0.85 6.22
CA ALA A 84 -3.07 0.46 6.70
C ALA A 84 -2.57 -0.81 6.01
N ALA A 85 -3.44 -1.80 5.80
CA ALA A 85 -3.13 -3.02 5.07
C ALA A 85 -2.75 -2.74 3.60
N ILE A 86 -3.50 -1.85 2.91
CA ILE A 86 -3.17 -1.39 1.56
C ILE A 86 -1.80 -0.69 1.54
N ALA A 87 -1.56 0.24 2.48
CA ALA A 87 -0.29 0.96 2.58
C ALA A 87 0.88 0.00 2.84
N ALA A 88 0.72 -0.94 3.77
CA ALA A 88 1.72 -1.94 4.10
C ALA A 88 2.08 -2.81 2.89
N TYR A 89 1.08 -3.25 2.14
CA TYR A 89 1.28 -4.02 0.91
C TYR A 89 2.01 -3.20 -0.16
N MET A 90 1.56 -1.98 -0.46
CA MET A 90 2.15 -1.13 -1.50
C MET A 90 3.61 -0.77 -1.21
N LEU A 91 3.93 -0.50 0.05
CA LEU A 91 5.32 -0.27 0.49
C LEU A 91 6.14 -1.55 0.41
N GLY A 92 5.59 -2.68 0.86
CA GLY A 92 6.23 -3.98 0.75
C GLY A 92 6.52 -4.40 -0.69
N ALA A 93 5.55 -4.25 -1.59
CA ALA A 93 5.72 -4.50 -3.02
C ALA A 93 6.83 -3.64 -3.63
N THR A 94 6.90 -2.37 -3.22
CA THR A 94 7.98 -1.47 -3.67
C THR A 94 9.35 -1.94 -3.20
N LEU A 95 9.50 -2.33 -1.94
CA LEU A 95 10.76 -2.84 -1.39
C LEU A 95 11.16 -4.15 -2.05
N TYR A 96 10.20 -5.05 -2.24
CA TYR A 96 10.37 -6.31 -2.93
C TYR A 96 10.84 -6.14 -4.38
N VAL A 97 10.13 -5.33 -5.18
CA VAL A 97 10.51 -5.07 -6.58
C VAL A 97 11.87 -4.37 -6.67
N ARG A 98 12.16 -3.46 -5.75
CA ARG A 98 13.50 -2.82 -5.69
C ARG A 98 14.60 -3.82 -5.38
N SER A 99 14.38 -4.77 -4.48
CA SER A 99 15.38 -5.81 -4.15
C SER A 99 15.64 -6.75 -5.33
N LEU A 100 14.64 -7.01 -6.18
CA LEU A 100 14.78 -7.87 -7.37
C LEU A 100 15.45 -7.17 -8.56
N ILE A 101 15.18 -5.88 -8.78
CA ILE A 101 15.58 -5.20 -10.03
C ILE A 101 16.82 -4.34 -9.79
N ARG A 102 16.77 -3.41 -8.83
CA ARG A 102 17.84 -2.43 -8.59
C ARG A 102 18.87 -2.87 -7.57
N GLY A 103 18.45 -3.65 -6.62
CA GLY A 103 19.26 -4.20 -5.54
C GLY A 103 19.54 -5.70 -5.72
N ALA A 104 19.54 -6.21 -6.95
CA ALA A 104 19.88 -7.62 -7.20
C ALA A 104 21.30 -7.91 -6.70
N GLY A 105 21.42 -8.74 -5.65
CA GLY A 105 22.69 -9.01 -4.95
C GLY A 105 23.00 -8.06 -3.78
N ASP A 106 22.22 -7.01 -3.54
CA ASP A 106 22.34 -6.15 -2.36
C ASP A 106 21.62 -6.79 -1.16
N THR A 107 22.41 -7.37 -0.26
CA THR A 107 21.91 -8.02 0.96
C THR A 107 21.16 -7.06 1.88
N ARG A 108 21.52 -5.78 1.91
CA ARG A 108 20.86 -4.76 2.74
C ARG A 108 19.44 -4.49 2.25
N MET A 109 19.26 -4.28 0.95
CA MET A 109 17.94 -4.06 0.37
C MET A 109 17.04 -5.29 0.54
N PHE A 110 17.58 -6.48 0.40
CA PHE A 110 16.88 -7.73 0.66
C PHE A 110 16.46 -7.84 2.13
N ALA A 111 17.38 -7.59 3.07
CA ALA A 111 17.07 -7.61 4.50
C ALA A 111 15.98 -6.60 4.89
N VAL A 112 16.01 -5.38 4.34
CA VAL A 112 14.96 -4.36 4.58
C VAL A 112 13.60 -4.84 4.06
N SER A 113 13.58 -5.47 2.88
CA SER A 113 12.34 -6.06 2.32
C SER A 113 11.77 -7.16 3.24
N ILE A 114 12.61 -8.09 3.69
CA ILE A 114 12.20 -9.15 4.63
C ILE A 114 11.69 -8.56 5.93
N ALA A 115 12.44 -7.65 6.55
CA ALA A 115 12.06 -7.02 7.81
C ALA A 115 10.70 -6.34 7.72
N TRP A 116 10.42 -5.64 6.62
CA TRP A 116 9.11 -5.04 6.37
C TRP A 116 7.99 -6.07 6.29
N HIS A 117 8.17 -7.15 5.53
CA HIS A 117 7.16 -8.20 5.37
C HIS A 117 6.91 -8.96 6.69
N LEU A 118 7.96 -9.22 7.48
CA LEU A 118 7.81 -9.82 8.79
C LEU A 118 7.08 -8.87 9.76
N ALA A 119 7.40 -7.58 9.75
CA ALA A 119 6.70 -6.58 10.58
C ALA A 119 5.19 -6.52 10.22
N THR A 120 4.85 -6.53 8.93
CA THR A 120 3.45 -6.53 8.48
C THR A 120 2.74 -7.84 8.84
N LEU A 121 3.44 -8.98 8.79
CA LEU A 121 2.90 -10.27 9.21
C LEU A 121 2.60 -10.29 10.72
N VAL A 122 3.51 -9.76 11.55
CA VAL A 122 3.31 -9.63 13.00
C VAL A 122 2.12 -8.69 13.29
N ALA A 123 2.03 -7.57 12.60
CA ALA A 123 0.89 -6.66 12.73
C ALA A 123 -0.43 -7.33 12.33
N GLY A 124 -0.43 -8.12 11.26
CA GLY A 124 -1.59 -8.93 10.84
C GLY A 124 -1.99 -9.98 11.90
N LEU A 125 -1.01 -10.65 12.51
CA LEU A 125 -1.25 -11.62 13.60
C LEU A 125 -1.88 -10.93 14.82
N VAL A 126 -1.35 -9.79 15.23
CA VAL A 126 -1.94 -8.98 16.31
C VAL A 126 -3.38 -8.59 15.97
N GLY A 127 -3.65 -8.17 14.74
CA GLY A 127 -4.98 -7.83 14.26
C GLY A 127 -5.97 -9.01 14.33
N VAL A 128 -5.51 -10.23 14.05
CA VAL A 128 -6.33 -11.46 14.18
C VAL A 128 -6.60 -11.79 15.65
N VAL A 129 -5.57 -11.74 16.50
CA VAL A 129 -5.70 -12.03 17.94
C VAL A 129 -6.64 -11.03 18.63
N THR A 130 -6.63 -9.78 18.18
CA THR A 130 -7.53 -8.73 18.69
C THR A 130 -8.92 -8.73 18.00
N HIS A 131 -9.19 -9.68 17.11
CA HIS A 131 -10.45 -9.80 16.37
C HIS A 131 -10.79 -8.59 15.48
N VAL A 132 -9.81 -7.76 15.15
CA VAL A 132 -9.98 -6.60 14.25
C VAL A 132 -9.83 -6.99 12.79
N VAL A 133 -8.98 -8.00 12.52
CA VAL A 133 -8.65 -8.47 11.17
C VAL A 133 -9.01 -9.96 11.06
N PRO A 134 -9.67 -10.40 9.99
CA PRO A 134 -10.02 -11.81 9.81
C PRO A 134 -8.80 -12.66 9.46
N LEU A 135 -8.86 -13.95 9.76
CA LEU A 135 -7.79 -14.92 9.50
C LEU A 135 -7.38 -14.97 8.02
N TRP A 136 -8.31 -14.74 7.10
CA TRP A 136 -8.02 -14.69 5.66
C TRP A 136 -6.97 -13.63 5.31
N SER A 137 -7.02 -12.47 5.94
CA SER A 137 -6.04 -11.40 5.73
C SER A 137 -4.64 -11.83 6.20
N LEU A 138 -4.54 -12.56 7.32
CA LEU A 138 -3.27 -13.13 7.80
C LEU A 138 -2.70 -14.15 6.80
N ILE A 139 -3.55 -15.01 6.22
CA ILE A 139 -3.14 -15.96 5.18
C ILE A 139 -2.58 -15.21 3.97
N ALA A 140 -3.27 -14.16 3.52
CA ALA A 140 -2.81 -13.32 2.41
C ALA A 140 -1.43 -12.69 2.70
N PHE A 141 -1.24 -12.07 3.88
CA PHE A 141 0.06 -11.51 4.28
C PHE A 141 1.14 -12.58 4.41
N THR A 142 0.82 -13.80 4.84
CA THR A 142 1.76 -14.91 4.90
C THR A 142 2.24 -15.30 3.51
N VAL A 143 1.33 -15.44 2.55
CA VAL A 143 1.67 -15.75 1.15
C VAL A 143 2.54 -14.65 0.54
N LEU A 144 2.21 -13.37 0.77
CA LEU A 144 2.97 -12.23 0.28
C LEU A 144 4.37 -12.17 0.89
N SER A 145 4.49 -12.47 2.18
CA SER A 145 5.78 -12.53 2.89
C SER A 145 6.63 -13.69 2.40
N ALA A 146 6.06 -14.87 2.24
CA ALA A 146 6.75 -16.04 1.70
C ALA A 146 7.31 -15.76 0.30
N ARG A 147 6.51 -15.13 -0.58
CA ARG A 147 6.95 -14.70 -1.90
C ARG A 147 8.13 -13.73 -1.83
N ALA A 148 8.06 -12.74 -0.94
CA ALA A 148 9.10 -11.72 -0.79
C ALA A 148 10.42 -12.26 -0.26
N ILE A 149 10.43 -13.44 0.35
CA ILE A 149 11.63 -14.15 0.81
C ILE A 149 12.11 -15.13 -0.26
N ILE A 150 11.21 -16.00 -0.76
CA ILE A 150 11.57 -17.11 -1.62
C ILE A 150 12.06 -16.65 -2.99
N VAL A 151 11.36 -15.70 -3.63
CA VAL A 151 11.68 -15.30 -5.01
C VAL A 151 13.07 -14.63 -5.10
N PRO A 152 13.42 -13.64 -4.25
CA PRO A 152 14.77 -13.07 -4.29
C PRO A 152 15.86 -14.08 -3.88
N ALA A 153 15.58 -14.97 -2.92
CA ALA A 153 16.52 -16.00 -2.51
C ALA A 153 16.83 -16.97 -3.67
N LEU A 154 15.82 -17.43 -4.40
CA LEU A 154 15.99 -18.26 -5.60
C LEU A 154 16.75 -17.51 -6.70
N GLN A 155 16.43 -16.24 -6.94
CA GLN A 155 17.14 -15.44 -7.94
C GLN A 155 18.63 -15.27 -7.60
N ASN A 156 18.95 -15.09 -6.33
CA ASN A 156 20.34 -14.95 -5.88
C ASN A 156 21.12 -16.28 -5.95
N SER A 157 20.47 -17.40 -5.63
CA SER A 157 21.13 -18.73 -5.63
C SER A 157 21.30 -19.29 -7.04
N SER A 158 20.32 -19.14 -7.92
CA SER A 158 20.33 -19.74 -9.26
C SER A 158 20.97 -18.86 -10.33
N ARG A 159 21.40 -17.64 -10.02
CA ARG A 159 21.91 -16.64 -10.98
C ARG A 159 20.94 -16.30 -12.12
N ILE A 160 19.68 -16.72 -12.01
CA ILE A 160 18.64 -16.47 -13.01
C ILE A 160 18.04 -15.08 -12.73
N LYS A 161 18.16 -14.17 -13.68
CA LYS A 161 17.50 -12.87 -13.61
C LYS A 161 16.07 -13.01 -14.14
N LEU A 162 15.09 -12.77 -13.26
CA LEU A 162 13.69 -12.74 -13.65
C LEU A 162 13.42 -11.57 -14.60
N ARG A 163 12.66 -11.82 -15.65
CA ARG A 163 12.21 -10.76 -16.57
C ARG A 163 11.22 -9.84 -15.84
N PRO A 164 11.31 -8.51 -16.01
CA PRO A 164 10.38 -7.56 -15.38
C PRO A 164 8.90 -7.87 -15.62
N ALA A 165 8.56 -8.43 -16.78
CA ALA A 165 7.19 -8.85 -17.09
C ALA A 165 6.69 -9.97 -16.15
N VAL A 166 7.54 -10.95 -15.81
CA VAL A 166 7.18 -12.04 -14.88
C VAL A 166 6.96 -11.48 -13.48
N ILE A 167 7.81 -10.55 -13.05
CA ILE A 167 7.64 -9.85 -11.77
C ILE A 167 6.30 -9.09 -11.76
N GLY A 168 5.97 -8.38 -12.86
CA GLY A 168 4.72 -7.64 -12.99
C GLY A 168 3.47 -8.52 -12.93
N ILE A 169 3.47 -9.68 -13.57
CA ILE A 169 2.37 -10.66 -13.47
C ILE A 169 2.22 -11.15 -12.02
N GLY A 170 3.33 -11.45 -11.35
CA GLY A 170 3.32 -11.84 -9.95
C GLY A 170 2.74 -10.75 -9.03
N GLU A 171 3.05 -9.47 -9.31
CA GLU A 171 2.46 -8.34 -8.59
C GLU A 171 0.96 -8.19 -8.84
N TYR A 172 0.50 -8.43 -10.07
CA TYR A 172 -0.93 -8.39 -10.37
C TYR A 172 -1.71 -9.44 -9.54
N LEU A 173 -1.23 -10.68 -9.49
CA LEU A 173 -1.84 -11.73 -8.65
C LEU A 173 -1.80 -11.37 -7.16
N ALA A 174 -0.70 -10.77 -6.70
CA ALA A 174 -0.58 -10.28 -5.33
C ALA A 174 -1.57 -9.14 -5.02
N CYS A 175 -1.83 -8.24 -5.96
CA CYS A 175 -2.87 -7.20 -5.84
C CYS A 175 -4.26 -7.82 -5.68
N VAL A 176 -4.60 -8.84 -6.47
CA VAL A 176 -5.90 -9.53 -6.38
C VAL A 176 -6.06 -10.20 -5.01
N LEU A 177 -5.02 -10.88 -4.53
CA LEU A 177 -5.02 -11.50 -3.19
C LEU A 177 -5.19 -10.45 -2.10
N MET A 178 -4.44 -9.33 -2.19
CA MET A 178 -4.54 -8.24 -1.23
C MET A 178 -5.91 -7.57 -1.24
N PHE A 179 -6.50 -7.37 -2.42
CA PHE A 179 -7.85 -6.84 -2.55
C PHE A 179 -8.87 -7.73 -1.82
N SER A 180 -8.80 -9.06 -2.00
CA SER A 180 -9.67 -9.99 -1.29
C SER A 180 -9.50 -9.93 0.24
N ALA A 181 -8.26 -9.73 0.72
CA ALA A 181 -7.97 -9.58 2.14
C ALA A 181 -8.54 -8.28 2.72
N VAL A 182 -8.44 -7.17 1.98
CA VAL A 182 -9.02 -5.88 2.36
C VAL A 182 -10.55 -5.93 2.42
N MET A 183 -11.17 -6.56 1.43
CA MET A 183 -12.63 -6.77 1.44
C MET A 183 -13.07 -7.59 2.65
N ALA A 184 -12.32 -8.61 3.05
CA ALA A 184 -12.61 -9.40 4.24
C ALA A 184 -12.44 -8.64 5.57
N ILE A 185 -11.56 -7.62 5.65
CA ILE A 185 -11.42 -6.76 6.84
C ILE A 185 -12.68 -5.91 7.04
N VAL A 186 -13.29 -5.47 5.96
CA VAL A 186 -14.43 -4.54 5.99
C VAL A 186 -15.76 -5.29 6.12
N ALA A 187 -15.86 -6.49 5.57
CA ALA A 187 -17.03 -7.35 5.78
C ALA A 187 -17.23 -7.70 7.26
#